data_48c74f2182efe8558fc548f799798247
#
_entry.id   48c74f2182efe8558fc548f799798247
#
_cell.length_a   1.000
_cell.length_b   1.000
_cell.length_c   1.000
_cell.angle_alpha   90.00
_cell.angle_beta   90.00
_cell.angle_gamma   90.00
#
_symmetry.space_group_name_H-M   'P 1'
#
loop_
_entity.id
_entity.type
_entity.pdbx_description
1 polymer ?
#
loop_
_entity_poly.entity_id
_entity_poly.type
_entity_poly.pdbx_seq_one_letter_code
_entity_poly.pdbx_strand_id
1 'polypeptide(L)'
;MRNPLSQKITGIQPSGIRKFFDIVSEMPDAISLGVGEPDFDTPWNVREEGIYALEKGRTFYTSNAGLKELREEICNYLARKMNLHYDPMKEVLITVGGSEAIDVALRCMCDPGDEVLIPQPSYVSYLPCAIMADAKPVIIELKEENEFKLTKEELLASITDKTKVLVMPFPNNPTGAVMTREELEELVPVIIEKDIYVIFSTYI
;
A
#
# COMPACT_ATOMS: atom_id res chain seq x y z
N MET A 1 0.47 -25.54 -27.74
CA MET A 1 0.69 -25.74 -26.31
C MET A 1 -0.24 -24.80 -25.55
N ARG A 2 -0.84 -25.23 -24.43
CA ARG A 2 -1.70 -24.36 -23.59
C ARG A 2 -0.81 -23.32 -22.91
N ASN A 3 -1.25 -22.03 -22.88
CA ASN A 3 -0.52 -21.01 -22.14
C ASN A 3 -0.54 -21.33 -20.62
N PRO A 4 0.62 -21.43 -19.96
CA PRO A 4 0.69 -21.71 -18.52
C PRO A 4 0.25 -20.53 -17.65
N LEU A 5 0.24 -19.30 -18.21
CA LEU A 5 -0.13 -18.08 -17.48
C LEU A 5 -1.63 -17.80 -17.59
N SER A 6 -2.21 -17.29 -16.50
CA SER A 6 -3.60 -16.85 -16.49
C SER A 6 -3.79 -15.59 -17.36
N GLN A 7 -5.02 -15.39 -17.83
CA GLN A 7 -5.36 -14.17 -18.59
C GLN A 7 -5.15 -12.89 -17.78
N LYS A 8 -5.37 -12.94 -16.46
CA LYS A 8 -5.09 -11.80 -15.56
C LYS A 8 -3.62 -11.39 -15.62
N ILE A 9 -2.71 -12.35 -15.43
CA ILE A 9 -1.26 -12.07 -15.45
C ILE A 9 -0.82 -11.56 -16.81
N THR A 10 -1.31 -12.15 -17.90
CA THR A 10 -0.94 -11.70 -19.25
C THR A 10 -1.50 -10.32 -19.61
N GLY A 11 -2.58 -9.89 -18.94
CA GLY A 11 -3.18 -8.56 -19.10
C GLY A 11 -2.49 -7.45 -18.30
N ILE A 12 -1.70 -7.80 -17.26
CA ILE A 12 -0.97 -6.82 -16.45
C ILE A 12 0.31 -6.41 -17.18
N GLN A 13 0.47 -5.10 -17.41
CA GLN A 13 1.69 -4.58 -18.01
C GLN A 13 2.83 -4.60 -16.99
N PRO A 14 4.03 -5.08 -17.37
CA PRO A 14 5.21 -5.00 -16.51
C PRO A 14 5.55 -3.56 -16.15
N SER A 15 5.94 -3.33 -14.90
CA SER A 15 6.41 -2.02 -14.47
C SER A 15 7.67 -1.60 -15.25
N GLY A 16 7.66 -0.41 -15.84
CA GLY A 16 8.82 0.16 -16.55
C GLY A 16 10.00 0.48 -15.64
N ILE A 17 9.77 0.62 -14.33
CA ILE A 17 10.77 1.00 -13.33
C ILE A 17 11.96 0.04 -13.31
N ARG A 18 11.74 -1.27 -13.43
CA ARG A 18 12.82 -2.28 -13.42
C ARG A 18 13.81 -2.09 -14.57
N LYS A 19 13.33 -1.72 -15.77
CA LYS A 19 14.20 -1.46 -16.90
C LYS A 19 15.19 -0.31 -16.65
N PHE A 20 14.74 0.71 -15.88
CA PHE A 20 15.62 1.79 -15.49
C PHE A 20 16.67 1.36 -14.47
N PHE A 21 16.32 0.48 -13.54
CA PHE A 21 17.29 -0.06 -12.57
C PHE A 21 18.39 -0.85 -13.25
N ASP A 22 18.03 -1.70 -14.21
CA ASP A 22 19.01 -2.48 -14.99
C ASP A 22 19.99 -1.53 -15.70
N ILE A 23 19.49 -0.46 -16.33
CA ILE A 23 20.34 0.53 -17.02
C ILE A 23 21.24 1.29 -16.03
N VAL A 24 20.68 1.76 -14.89
CA VAL A 24 21.45 2.53 -13.90
C VAL A 24 22.52 1.67 -13.22
N SER A 25 22.26 0.39 -13.01
CA SER A 25 23.25 -0.54 -12.44
C SER A 25 24.51 -0.72 -13.31
N GLU A 26 24.41 -0.46 -14.61
CA GLU A 26 25.52 -0.50 -15.56
C GLU A 26 26.27 0.84 -15.67
N MET A 27 25.81 1.88 -14.97
CA MET A 27 26.37 3.24 -15.02
C MET A 27 27.01 3.62 -13.67
N PRO A 28 28.28 3.26 -13.41
CA PRO A 28 28.90 3.43 -12.08
C PRO A 28 29.02 4.88 -11.62
N ASP A 29 28.99 5.84 -12.54
CA ASP A 29 29.10 7.27 -12.23
C ASP A 29 27.72 7.98 -12.19
N ALA A 30 26.62 7.23 -12.33
CA ALA A 30 25.29 7.81 -12.31
C ALA A 30 24.79 8.04 -10.89
N ILE A 31 24.25 9.22 -10.63
CA ILE A 31 23.49 9.49 -9.39
C ILE A 31 22.06 9.02 -9.63
N SER A 32 21.67 7.94 -8.95
CA SER A 32 20.31 7.41 -9.06
C SER A 32 19.35 8.20 -8.17
N LEU A 33 18.27 8.70 -8.75
CA LEU A 33 17.12 9.25 -8.04
C LEU A 33 15.90 8.33 -8.15
N GLY A 34 16.12 7.06 -8.53
CA GLY A 34 15.05 6.14 -8.92
C GLY A 34 14.42 5.39 -7.74
N VAL A 35 15.22 4.94 -6.77
CA VAL A 35 14.72 4.21 -5.60
C VAL A 35 14.82 5.08 -4.37
N GLY A 36 13.68 5.24 -3.66
CA GLY A 36 13.67 5.89 -2.36
C GLY A 36 14.08 4.90 -1.27
N GLU A 37 15.37 4.83 -0.98
CA GLU A 37 15.92 4.03 0.14
C GLU A 37 16.87 4.88 0.98
N PRO A 38 16.99 4.59 2.29
CA PRO A 38 17.96 5.28 3.15
C PRO A 38 19.40 5.04 2.67
N ASP A 39 20.22 6.08 2.66
CA ASP A 39 21.64 6.06 2.32
C ASP A 39 22.56 5.80 3.54
N PHE A 40 21.98 5.32 4.63
CA PHE A 40 22.67 4.95 5.85
C PHE A 40 22.27 3.55 6.32
N ASP A 41 23.20 2.90 7.01
CA ASP A 41 23.00 1.55 7.53
C ASP A 41 21.89 1.51 8.60
N THR A 42 21.23 0.34 8.69
CA THR A 42 20.33 0.05 9.82
C THR A 42 21.02 0.31 11.15
N PRO A 43 20.39 1.03 12.11
CA PRO A 43 20.97 1.33 13.41
C PRO A 43 21.53 0.09 14.11
N TRP A 44 22.69 0.26 14.77
CA TRP A 44 23.43 -0.87 15.36
C TRP A 44 22.59 -1.72 16.32
N ASN A 45 21.80 -1.09 17.17
CA ASN A 45 20.93 -1.79 18.11
C ASN A 45 19.91 -2.71 17.44
N VAL A 46 19.40 -2.31 16.27
CA VAL A 46 18.46 -3.14 15.48
C VAL A 46 19.20 -4.33 14.84
N ARG A 47 20.41 -4.08 14.30
CA ARG A 47 21.25 -5.14 13.73
C ARG A 47 21.66 -6.16 14.80
N GLU A 48 22.06 -5.70 15.99
CA GLU A 48 22.48 -6.53 17.11
C GLU A 48 21.34 -7.46 17.57
N GLU A 49 20.12 -6.96 17.70
CA GLU A 49 18.95 -7.78 18.04
C GLU A 49 18.64 -8.83 16.96
N GLY A 50 18.82 -8.50 15.68
CA GLY A 50 18.70 -9.47 14.59
C GLY A 50 19.72 -10.60 14.68
N ILE A 51 20.99 -10.28 14.95
CA ILE A 51 22.09 -11.25 15.17
C ILE A 51 21.76 -12.11 16.38
N TYR A 52 21.40 -11.49 17.50
CA TYR A 52 21.04 -12.19 18.72
C TYR A 52 19.88 -13.16 18.54
N ALA A 53 18.84 -12.76 17.77
CA ALA A 53 17.71 -13.65 17.48
C ALA A 53 18.15 -14.92 16.73
N LEU A 54 19.08 -14.78 15.78
CA LEU A 54 19.63 -15.93 15.05
C LEU A 54 20.51 -16.82 15.95
N GLU A 55 21.38 -16.22 16.76
CA GLU A 55 22.23 -16.95 17.72
C GLU A 55 21.41 -17.73 18.76
N LYS A 56 20.25 -17.20 19.15
CA LYS A 56 19.29 -17.88 20.06
C LYS A 56 18.38 -18.88 19.37
N GLY A 57 18.56 -19.11 18.06
CA GLY A 57 17.76 -20.06 17.30
C GLY A 57 16.29 -19.66 17.18
N ARG A 58 15.96 -18.36 17.19
CA ARG A 58 14.59 -17.86 17.00
C ARG A 58 14.19 -17.94 15.53
N THR A 59 14.21 -19.14 14.96
CA THR A 59 13.98 -19.41 13.53
C THR A 59 12.80 -20.36 13.29
N PHE A 60 11.87 -20.41 14.23
CA PHE A 60 10.65 -21.24 14.15
C PHE A 60 9.49 -20.49 13.48
N TYR A 61 8.48 -21.25 13.07
CA TYR A 61 7.23 -20.67 12.60
C TYR A 61 6.58 -19.81 13.68
N THR A 62 6.02 -18.69 13.26
CA THR A 62 5.15 -17.85 14.08
C THR A 62 3.69 -18.22 13.85
N SER A 63 2.76 -17.53 14.52
CA SER A 63 1.35 -17.52 14.16
C SER A 63 1.18 -17.01 12.72
N ASN A 64 0.10 -17.42 12.03
CA ASN A 64 -0.24 -16.95 10.69
C ASN A 64 -0.43 -15.39 10.65
N ALA A 65 -0.85 -14.81 11.77
CA ALA A 65 -0.97 -13.35 11.88
C ALA A 65 0.36 -12.63 12.21
N GLY A 66 1.45 -13.38 12.34
CA GLY A 66 2.77 -12.87 12.70
C GLY A 66 3.09 -12.99 14.19
N LEU A 67 4.30 -12.62 14.55
CA LEU A 67 4.82 -12.69 15.92
C LEU A 67 3.97 -11.83 16.87
N LYS A 68 3.50 -12.43 17.97
CA LYS A 68 2.60 -11.78 18.92
C LYS A 68 3.21 -10.50 19.49
N GLU A 69 4.46 -10.58 19.94
CA GLU A 69 5.18 -9.46 20.51
C GLU A 69 5.32 -8.29 19.53
N LEU A 70 5.54 -8.58 18.26
CA LEU A 70 5.60 -7.54 17.20
C LEU A 70 4.25 -6.85 17.03
N ARG A 71 3.14 -7.61 17.02
CA ARG A 71 1.80 -7.05 16.91
C ARG A 71 1.44 -6.17 18.11
N GLU A 72 1.82 -6.60 19.32
CA GLU A 72 1.66 -5.82 20.55
C GLU A 72 2.45 -4.51 20.49
N GLU A 73 3.71 -4.54 20.04
CA GLU A 73 4.52 -3.33 19.91
C GLU A 73 4.04 -2.37 18.81
N ILE A 74 3.50 -2.89 17.71
CA ILE A 74 2.85 -2.05 16.69
C ILE A 74 1.63 -1.33 17.30
N CYS A 75 0.78 -2.02 18.04
CA CYS A 75 -0.35 -1.40 18.73
C CYS A 75 0.10 -0.33 19.73
N ASN A 76 1.14 -0.62 20.52
CA ASN A 76 1.74 0.32 21.46
C ASN A 76 2.28 1.56 20.75
N TYR A 77 2.95 1.38 19.60
CA TYR A 77 3.46 2.47 18.79
C TYR A 77 2.32 3.35 18.26
N LEU A 78 1.28 2.76 17.67
CA LEU A 78 0.13 3.49 17.13
C LEU A 78 -0.64 4.25 18.22
N ALA A 79 -0.78 3.66 19.40
CA ALA A 79 -1.38 4.33 20.56
C ALA A 79 -0.57 5.57 20.99
N ARG A 80 0.77 5.43 21.10
CA ARG A 80 1.65 6.55 21.50
C ARG A 80 1.74 7.66 20.47
N LYS A 81 1.80 7.31 19.18
CA LYS A 81 2.10 8.28 18.11
C LYS A 81 0.86 8.88 17.47
N MET A 82 -0.22 8.11 17.38
CA MET A 82 -1.41 8.47 16.60
C MET A 82 -2.69 8.46 17.44
N ASN A 83 -2.62 8.06 18.71
CA ASN A 83 -3.80 7.85 19.56
C ASN A 83 -4.81 6.85 18.94
N LEU A 84 -4.29 5.83 18.24
CA LEU A 84 -5.08 4.74 17.65
C LEU A 84 -4.90 3.49 18.50
N HIS A 85 -6.01 2.84 18.83
CA HIS A 85 -6.03 1.68 19.71
C HIS A 85 -6.62 0.48 18.96
N TYR A 86 -5.83 -0.59 18.85
CA TYR A 86 -6.20 -1.84 18.18
C TYR A 86 -5.98 -3.05 19.09
N ASP A 87 -6.76 -4.10 18.92
CA ASP A 87 -6.52 -5.40 19.54
C ASP A 87 -5.42 -6.15 18.75
N PRO A 88 -4.23 -6.35 19.34
CA PRO A 88 -3.12 -7.00 18.63
C PRO A 88 -3.43 -8.43 18.20
N MET A 89 -4.42 -9.08 18.82
CA MET A 89 -4.79 -10.46 18.51
C MET A 89 -5.83 -10.61 17.40
N LYS A 90 -6.58 -9.52 17.09
CA LYS A 90 -7.71 -9.57 16.16
C LYS A 90 -7.60 -8.59 15.00
N GLU A 91 -6.88 -7.47 15.20
CA GLU A 91 -6.90 -6.33 14.28
C GLU A 91 -5.52 -6.03 13.66
N VAL A 92 -4.51 -6.89 13.91
CA VAL A 92 -3.17 -6.74 13.36
C VAL A 92 -2.73 -8.01 12.64
N LEU A 93 -2.35 -7.86 11.38
CA LEU A 93 -1.74 -8.88 10.54
C LEU A 93 -0.37 -8.40 10.05
N ILE A 94 0.66 -9.20 10.23
CA ILE A 94 2.01 -8.94 9.71
C ILE A 94 2.15 -9.58 8.33
N THR A 95 2.62 -8.79 7.38
CA THR A 95 2.80 -9.21 5.98
C THR A 95 4.23 -8.96 5.52
N VAL A 96 4.61 -9.59 4.39
CA VAL A 96 5.92 -9.36 3.75
C VAL A 96 5.81 -8.09 2.90
N GLY A 97 5.83 -6.94 3.58
CA GLY A 97 5.72 -5.62 2.97
C GLY A 97 4.28 -5.18 2.67
N GLY A 98 4.15 -3.90 2.30
CA GLY A 98 2.85 -3.26 2.04
C GLY A 98 2.11 -3.85 0.84
N SER A 99 2.83 -4.37 -0.17
CA SER A 99 2.18 -4.97 -1.35
C SER A 99 1.37 -6.21 -0.99
N GLU A 100 1.87 -7.07 -0.10
CA GLU A 100 1.11 -8.22 0.38
C GLU A 100 -0.08 -7.79 1.23
N ALA A 101 0.07 -6.76 2.07
CA ALA A 101 -1.04 -6.21 2.85
C ALA A 101 -2.18 -5.73 1.95
N ILE A 102 -1.86 -5.01 0.88
CA ILE A 102 -2.83 -4.52 -0.11
C ILE A 102 -3.49 -5.68 -0.85
N ASP A 103 -2.71 -6.65 -1.33
CA ASP A 103 -3.23 -7.82 -2.06
C ASP A 103 -4.19 -8.64 -1.18
N VAL A 104 -3.80 -8.94 0.06
CA VAL A 104 -4.63 -9.68 1.01
C VAL A 104 -5.91 -8.91 1.35
N ALA A 105 -5.80 -7.59 1.64
CA ALA A 105 -6.96 -6.77 1.96
C ALA A 105 -7.97 -6.76 0.80
N LEU A 106 -7.52 -6.49 -0.43
CA LEU A 106 -8.41 -6.47 -1.60
C LEU A 106 -9.04 -7.84 -1.88
N ARG A 107 -8.29 -8.93 -1.75
CA ARG A 107 -8.86 -10.29 -1.91
C ARG A 107 -9.88 -10.66 -0.85
N CYS A 108 -9.75 -10.11 0.37
CA CYS A 108 -10.73 -10.33 1.43
C CYS A 108 -11.98 -9.46 1.29
N MET A 109 -11.86 -8.29 0.64
CA MET A 109 -12.92 -7.30 0.58
C MET A 109 -13.72 -7.33 -0.71
N CYS A 110 -13.11 -7.73 -1.86
CA CYS A 110 -13.71 -7.59 -3.16
C CYS A 110 -14.24 -8.91 -3.73
N ASP A 111 -15.42 -8.84 -4.28
CA ASP A 111 -16.02 -9.86 -5.15
C ASP A 111 -15.84 -9.48 -6.64
N PRO A 112 -15.94 -10.44 -7.58
CA PRO A 112 -15.88 -10.15 -9.00
C PRO A 112 -16.92 -9.11 -9.43
N GLY A 113 -16.43 -7.98 -9.96
CA GLY A 113 -17.25 -6.86 -10.43
C GLY A 113 -17.35 -5.68 -9.45
N ASP A 114 -16.87 -5.84 -8.21
CA ASP A 114 -16.68 -4.70 -7.31
C ASP A 114 -15.65 -3.73 -7.88
N GLU A 115 -15.84 -2.45 -7.66
CA GLU A 115 -14.92 -1.42 -8.13
C GLU A 115 -14.00 -0.92 -7.00
N VAL A 116 -12.71 -0.78 -7.35
CA VAL A 116 -11.69 -0.20 -6.48
C VAL A 116 -11.22 1.11 -7.10
N LEU A 117 -11.48 2.22 -6.41
CA LEU A 117 -11.00 3.54 -6.80
C LEU A 117 -9.52 3.68 -6.48
N ILE A 118 -8.72 4.02 -7.48
CA ILE A 118 -7.25 4.13 -7.36
C ILE A 118 -6.82 5.49 -7.89
N PRO A 119 -6.51 6.45 -7.00
CA PRO A 119 -5.90 7.71 -7.41
C PRO A 119 -4.53 7.47 -8.06
N GLN A 120 -4.25 8.13 -9.18
CA GLN A 120 -2.98 8.08 -9.90
C GLN A 120 -2.48 9.47 -10.28
N PRO A 121 -1.14 9.73 -10.28
CA PRO A 121 -0.06 8.75 -10.07
C PRO A 121 0.01 8.25 -8.63
N SER A 122 0.26 6.94 -8.45
CA SER A 122 0.42 6.33 -7.14
C SER A 122 1.26 5.05 -7.21
N TYR A 123 1.46 4.38 -6.08
CA TYR A 123 2.28 3.19 -6.00
C TYR A 123 1.80 2.07 -6.94
N VAL A 124 2.73 1.52 -7.69
CA VAL A 124 2.50 0.61 -8.81
C VAL A 124 1.75 -0.69 -8.46
N SER A 125 1.70 -1.08 -7.19
CA SER A 125 1.05 -2.34 -6.78
C SER A 125 -0.47 -2.24 -6.66
N TYR A 126 -1.07 -1.07 -6.50
CA TYR A 126 -2.52 -0.96 -6.29
C TYR A 126 -3.32 -1.53 -7.45
N LEU A 127 -2.99 -1.13 -8.67
CA LEU A 127 -3.67 -1.59 -9.88
C LEU A 127 -3.57 -3.11 -10.08
N PRO A 128 -2.38 -3.73 -10.06
CA PRO A 128 -2.26 -5.19 -10.18
C PRO A 128 -2.96 -5.94 -9.06
N CYS A 129 -2.89 -5.49 -7.82
CA CYS A 129 -3.58 -6.14 -6.70
C CYS A 129 -5.10 -6.13 -6.87
N ALA A 130 -5.69 -5.02 -7.33
CA ALA A 130 -7.12 -4.96 -7.64
C ALA A 130 -7.51 -5.95 -8.74
N ILE A 131 -6.75 -6.02 -9.84
CA ILE A 131 -6.95 -6.99 -10.92
C ILE A 131 -6.83 -8.44 -10.40
N MET A 132 -5.83 -8.72 -9.59
CA MET A 132 -5.60 -10.05 -9.02
C MET A 132 -6.68 -10.46 -8.02
N ALA A 133 -7.35 -9.50 -7.40
CA ALA A 133 -8.50 -9.70 -6.51
C ALA A 133 -9.84 -9.84 -7.26
N ASP A 134 -9.84 -9.93 -8.60
CA ASP A 134 -11.05 -9.94 -9.45
C ASP A 134 -11.89 -8.67 -9.40
N ALA A 135 -11.40 -7.62 -8.78
CA ALA A 135 -12.05 -6.32 -8.76
C ALA A 135 -11.78 -5.56 -10.06
N LYS A 136 -12.65 -4.61 -10.36
CA LYS A 136 -12.48 -3.67 -11.48
C LYS A 136 -11.79 -2.40 -10.96
N PRO A 137 -10.54 -2.12 -11.36
CA PRO A 137 -9.90 -0.87 -10.99
C PRO A 137 -10.56 0.30 -11.74
N VAL A 138 -10.85 1.37 -11.00
CA VAL A 138 -11.31 2.65 -11.52
C VAL A 138 -10.26 3.70 -11.16
N ILE A 139 -9.61 4.21 -12.18
CA ILE A 139 -8.53 5.18 -12.01
C ILE A 139 -9.10 6.57 -11.82
N ILE A 140 -8.64 7.27 -10.77
CA ILE A 140 -8.90 8.70 -10.56
C ILE A 140 -7.60 9.43 -10.92
N GLU A 141 -7.62 10.20 -11.98
CA GLU A 141 -6.46 10.96 -12.42
C GLU A 141 -6.29 12.19 -11.53
N LEU A 142 -5.24 12.17 -10.69
CA LEU A 142 -4.85 13.30 -9.86
C LEU A 142 -4.17 14.37 -10.72
N LYS A 143 -4.55 15.61 -10.54
CA LYS A 143 -4.10 16.72 -11.38
C LYS A 143 -3.04 17.57 -10.71
N GLU A 144 -2.11 18.08 -11.51
CA GLU A 144 -1.08 19.02 -11.07
C GLU A 144 -1.69 20.29 -10.48
N GLU A 145 -2.79 20.79 -11.07
CA GLU A 145 -3.50 21.99 -10.59
C GLU A 145 -4.05 21.84 -9.15
N ASN A 146 -4.27 20.57 -8.71
CA ASN A 146 -4.70 20.21 -7.35
C ASN A 146 -3.52 19.67 -6.53
N GLU A 147 -2.27 19.93 -6.90
CA GLU A 147 -1.06 19.44 -6.24
C GLU A 147 -1.04 17.89 -6.11
N PHE A 148 -1.64 17.19 -7.07
CA PHE A 148 -1.84 15.73 -7.04
C PHE A 148 -2.58 15.22 -5.79
N LYS A 149 -3.50 16.01 -5.24
CA LYS A 149 -4.41 15.64 -4.17
C LYS A 149 -5.75 15.17 -4.74
N LEU A 150 -6.45 14.31 -4.00
CA LEU A 150 -7.79 13.86 -4.37
C LEU A 150 -8.82 14.90 -3.93
N THR A 151 -9.59 15.42 -4.88
CA THR A 151 -10.68 16.34 -4.58
C THR A 151 -12.01 15.61 -4.40
N LYS A 152 -12.95 16.25 -3.72
CA LYS A 152 -14.31 15.74 -3.53
C LYS A 152 -15.04 15.55 -4.86
N GLU A 153 -14.86 16.46 -5.80
CA GLU A 153 -15.45 16.44 -7.12
C GLU A 153 -14.96 15.23 -7.94
N GLU A 154 -13.63 14.98 -7.91
CA GLU A 154 -13.02 13.83 -8.58
C GLU A 154 -13.49 12.50 -7.97
N LEU A 155 -13.59 12.45 -6.64
CA LEU A 155 -14.13 11.29 -5.95
C LEU A 155 -15.59 11.03 -6.36
N LEU A 156 -16.45 12.04 -6.28
CA LEU A 156 -17.87 11.92 -6.65
C LEU A 156 -18.07 11.51 -8.11
N ALA A 157 -17.26 12.05 -9.02
CA ALA A 157 -17.32 11.73 -10.45
C ALA A 157 -16.93 10.27 -10.76
N SER A 158 -16.18 9.62 -9.85
CA SER A 158 -15.64 8.27 -10.05
C SER A 158 -16.49 7.18 -9.37
N ILE A 159 -17.38 7.55 -8.47
CA ILE A 159 -18.22 6.60 -7.72
C ILE A 159 -19.36 6.06 -8.59
N THR A 160 -19.57 4.75 -8.51
CA THR A 160 -20.74 4.06 -9.05
C THR A 160 -21.40 3.20 -7.96
N ASP A 161 -22.53 2.56 -8.29
CA ASP A 161 -23.19 1.60 -7.39
C ASP A 161 -22.36 0.32 -7.12
N LYS A 162 -21.24 0.15 -7.83
CA LYS A 162 -20.30 -0.97 -7.65
C LYS A 162 -19.05 -0.59 -6.89
N THR A 163 -18.88 0.69 -6.57
CA THR A 163 -17.72 1.17 -5.83
C THR A 163 -17.74 0.62 -4.41
N LYS A 164 -16.70 -0.12 -4.05
CA LYS A 164 -16.58 -0.76 -2.73
C LYS A 164 -15.39 -0.28 -1.94
N VAL A 165 -14.26 -0.02 -2.62
CA VAL A 165 -13.00 0.34 -1.97
C VAL A 165 -12.42 1.59 -2.59
N LEU A 166 -11.91 2.48 -1.75
CA LEU A 166 -11.07 3.61 -2.12
C LEU A 166 -9.67 3.39 -1.54
N VAL A 167 -8.66 3.45 -2.39
CA VAL A 167 -7.25 3.50 -1.95
C VAL A 167 -6.89 4.96 -1.66
N MET A 168 -6.39 5.23 -0.44
CA MET A 168 -5.93 6.56 -0.02
C MET A 168 -4.41 6.52 0.20
N PRO A 169 -3.60 6.84 -0.83
CA PRO A 169 -2.15 6.69 -0.81
C PRO A 169 -1.43 7.95 -0.33
N PHE A 170 -1.85 8.55 0.78
CA PHE A 170 -1.26 9.80 1.28
C PHE A 170 -0.53 9.59 2.62
N PRO A 171 0.74 10.09 2.77
CA PRO A 171 1.60 10.75 1.76
C PRO A 171 1.78 9.90 0.51
N ASN A 172 1.67 10.53 -0.67
CA ASN A 172 1.63 9.81 -1.94
C ASN A 172 3.04 9.44 -2.44
N ASN A 173 3.19 8.21 -2.90
CA ASN A 173 4.31 7.75 -3.70
C ASN A 173 3.83 7.62 -5.17
N PRO A 174 4.36 8.40 -6.16
CA PRO A 174 5.67 9.06 -6.12
C PRO A 174 5.63 10.59 -5.91
N THR A 175 4.48 11.25 -5.82
CA THR A 175 4.38 12.72 -5.88
C THR A 175 4.83 13.42 -4.60
N GLY A 176 4.79 12.71 -3.45
CA GLY A 176 5.01 13.32 -2.15
C GLY A 176 3.84 14.17 -1.65
N ALA A 177 2.72 14.21 -2.37
CA ALA A 177 1.53 14.95 -1.98
C ALA A 177 1.01 14.50 -0.61
N VAL A 178 0.62 15.47 0.20
CA VAL A 178 0.05 15.27 1.53
C VAL A 178 -1.29 15.99 1.58
N MET A 179 -2.32 15.32 2.08
CA MET A 179 -3.61 15.95 2.32
C MET A 179 -3.69 16.48 3.75
N THR A 180 -4.22 17.71 3.89
CA THR A 180 -4.49 18.29 5.21
C THR A 180 -5.70 17.61 5.85
N ARG A 181 -5.90 17.91 7.14
CA ARG A 181 -7.06 17.40 7.86
C ARG A 181 -8.37 17.91 7.23
N GLU A 182 -8.42 19.17 6.88
CA GLU A 182 -9.59 19.83 6.26
C GLU A 182 -9.93 19.18 4.92
N GLU A 183 -8.92 18.94 4.06
CA GLU A 183 -9.09 18.26 2.77
C GLU A 183 -9.60 16.82 2.94
N LEU A 184 -9.12 16.09 3.95
CA LEU A 184 -9.63 14.75 4.26
C LEU A 184 -11.06 14.80 4.81
N GLU A 185 -11.38 15.76 5.68
CA GLU A 185 -12.73 15.95 6.25
C GLU A 185 -13.79 16.27 5.17
N GLU A 186 -13.41 16.87 4.04
CA GLU A 186 -14.31 17.08 2.90
C GLU A 186 -14.72 15.77 2.19
N LEU A 187 -13.86 14.75 2.23
CA LEU A 187 -14.14 13.45 1.61
C LEU A 187 -14.98 12.53 2.49
N VAL A 188 -14.86 12.66 3.82
CA VAL A 188 -15.50 11.77 4.79
C VAL A 188 -17.01 11.63 4.61
N PRO A 189 -17.81 12.71 4.41
CA PRO A 189 -19.25 12.58 4.21
C PRO A 189 -19.62 11.73 2.98
N VAL A 190 -18.85 11.87 1.90
CA VAL A 190 -19.07 11.10 0.66
C VAL A 190 -18.77 9.62 0.90
N ILE A 191 -17.66 9.32 1.55
CA ILE A 191 -17.22 7.95 1.85
C ILE A 191 -18.26 7.24 2.73
N ILE A 192 -18.76 7.92 3.75
CA ILE A 192 -19.76 7.37 4.68
C ILE A 192 -21.13 7.19 3.96
N GLU A 193 -21.60 8.20 3.23
CA GLU A 193 -22.89 8.14 2.50
C GLU A 193 -22.91 6.99 1.49
N LYS A 194 -21.79 6.74 0.82
CA LYS A 194 -21.65 5.72 -0.22
C LYS A 194 -21.18 4.35 0.31
N ASP A 195 -21.00 4.21 1.62
CA ASP A 195 -20.55 2.98 2.29
C ASP A 195 -19.28 2.39 1.68
N ILE A 196 -18.28 3.27 1.45
CA ILE A 196 -17.01 2.90 0.80
C ILE A 196 -15.97 2.55 1.87
N TYR A 197 -15.33 1.39 1.75
CA TYR A 197 -14.18 1.03 2.56
C TYR A 197 -12.93 1.77 2.10
N VAL A 198 -12.08 2.18 3.05
CA VAL A 198 -10.84 2.90 2.73
C VAL A 198 -9.64 2.04 3.09
N ILE A 199 -8.77 1.79 2.11
CA ILE A 199 -7.42 1.28 2.35
C ILE A 199 -6.48 2.48 2.44
N PHE A 200 -6.15 2.88 3.66
CA PHE A 200 -5.21 3.96 3.90
C PHE A 200 -3.78 3.40 3.89
N SER A 201 -3.02 3.75 2.86
CA SER A 201 -1.62 3.34 2.72
C SER A 201 -0.70 4.49 3.11
N THR A 202 0.04 4.32 4.20
CA THR A 202 0.98 5.31 4.68
C THR A 202 2.31 4.67 5.02
N TYR A 203 3.38 5.45 4.92
CA TYR A 203 4.69 5.08 5.44
C TYR A 203 4.78 5.57 6.90
N ILE A 204 5.01 4.63 7.82
CA ILE A 204 5.16 4.91 9.26
C ILE A 204 6.64 5.06 9.59
#